data_7d8482889f9d323531656440dc598520
#
_entry.id   7d8482889f9d323531656440dc598520
#
_cell.length_a   1.000
_cell.length_b   1.000
_cell.length_c   1.000
_cell.angle_alpha   90.00
_cell.angle_beta   90.00
_cell.angle_gamma   90.00
#
_symmetry.space_group_name_H-M   'P 1'
#
loop_
_entity.id
_entity.type
_entity.pdbx_description
1 polymer ?
#
loop_
_entity_poly.entity_id
_entity_poly.type
_entity_poly.pdbx_seq_one_letter_code
_entity_poly.pdbx_strand_id
1 'polypeptide(L)'
;MAVWSSVLASSVQSSFGRFDAEFYRPENLDAYNKITSRQYEVLGQLAEDGYRVVYENTKILPPERVAADSARFLQATNISANGLSIDHQSTGYVGISDWIRYPKGRIRIGELLIEVKGQAEKVAIVPHGFPERTLVSGSLFKLAIDPSKISPWYIFTYFSTQHGRMLRDRLKTNTLIGFVSKPQLYSIPVFIPESVVDQVSIANMAEKAFHLLSEGEALYTQAQQLLEFELGLNKLLFDKPVGYTARFSELELSRRFDSEHYYPAFENLKANLPKGVRLVPLGPLLNSCQRGKQPIYSAHGLPVLNSKHILENKITLEGNRYAKPNPVPSLQIQHGDVLINGTGRGTIGRTAPYLIDEHQAIPDNHVTILRSATLDPAYLSFYLNSQAGKLQVEKYQRGSSGQLELYPFDIRKFQVWEAPQPIQQQIRRLYDQATESARQSRELLDQAKSRVEQLIEEAVRA
;
A
#
# COMPACT_ATOMS: atom_id res chain seq x y z
N MET A 1 28.42 3.52 18.97
CA MET A 1 29.06 2.66 19.99
C MET A 1 29.00 1.22 19.46
N ALA A 2 30.07 0.43 19.69
CA ALA A 2 30.02 -1.00 19.35
C ALA A 2 29.06 -1.71 20.32
N VAL A 3 28.15 -2.49 19.79
CA VAL A 3 27.22 -3.32 20.56
C VAL A 3 27.81 -4.73 20.60
N TRP A 4 27.92 -5.30 21.81
CA TRP A 4 28.44 -6.65 22.01
C TRP A 4 27.62 -7.41 23.05
N SER A 5 27.61 -8.73 22.93
CA SER A 5 27.01 -9.64 23.91
C SER A 5 27.95 -10.85 24.13
N SER A 6 27.84 -11.50 25.26
CA SER A 6 28.51 -12.79 25.52
C SER A 6 27.46 -13.89 25.66
N VAL A 7 27.73 -15.04 25.04
CA VAL A 7 26.84 -16.19 25.06
C VAL A 7 27.63 -17.45 25.41
N LEU A 8 26.98 -18.45 26.04
CA LEU A 8 27.61 -19.73 26.33
C LEU A 8 27.86 -20.53 25.04
N ALA A 9 28.95 -21.24 24.96
CA ALA A 9 29.26 -22.11 23.82
C ALA A 9 28.16 -23.16 23.55
N SER A 10 27.51 -23.66 24.61
CA SER A 10 26.33 -24.53 24.49
C SER A 10 25.15 -23.88 23.78
N SER A 11 24.96 -22.58 23.97
CA SER A 11 23.90 -21.82 23.25
C SER A 11 24.18 -21.73 21.76
N VAL A 12 25.44 -21.67 21.35
CA VAL A 12 25.83 -21.68 19.93
C VAL A 12 25.52 -23.04 19.30
N GLN A 13 25.81 -24.13 19.99
CA GLN A 13 25.53 -25.50 19.49
C GLN A 13 24.01 -25.73 19.33
N SER A 14 23.21 -25.28 20.30
CA SER A 14 21.74 -25.42 20.25
C SER A 14 21.06 -24.47 19.25
N SER A 15 21.76 -23.46 18.75
CA SER A 15 21.23 -22.44 17.84
C SER A 15 21.62 -22.66 16.37
N PHE A 16 21.46 -23.87 15.87
CA PHE A 16 21.83 -24.27 14.49
C PHE A 16 23.32 -24.05 14.15
N GLY A 17 24.20 -23.99 15.15
CA GLY A 17 25.63 -23.72 14.96
C GLY A 17 25.94 -22.33 14.42
N ARG A 18 25.11 -21.35 14.67
CA ARG A 18 25.30 -19.96 14.18
C ARG A 18 26.35 -19.23 15.00
N PHE A 19 27.21 -18.50 14.28
CA PHE A 19 28.28 -17.66 14.86
C PHE A 19 28.16 -16.18 14.47
N ASP A 20 27.10 -15.80 13.76
CA ASP A 20 26.91 -14.43 13.29
C ASP A 20 26.44 -13.51 14.44
N ALA A 21 27.03 -12.31 14.52
CA ALA A 21 26.80 -11.37 15.61
C ALA A 21 25.33 -10.87 15.68
N GLU A 22 24.66 -10.71 14.52
CA GLU A 22 23.26 -10.28 14.43
C GLU A 22 22.31 -11.23 15.14
N PHE A 23 22.58 -12.54 15.11
CA PHE A 23 21.79 -13.54 15.81
C PHE A 23 21.84 -13.35 17.33
N TYR A 24 22.98 -12.86 17.84
CA TYR A 24 23.24 -12.70 19.28
C TYR A 24 23.19 -11.23 19.75
N ARG A 25 22.55 -10.35 19.01
CA ARG A 25 22.32 -8.97 19.48
C ARG A 25 21.60 -8.99 20.83
N PRO A 26 22.00 -8.10 21.78
CA PRO A 26 21.38 -8.09 23.12
C PRO A 26 19.85 -8.00 23.08
N GLU A 27 19.29 -7.14 22.22
CA GLU A 27 17.86 -6.96 22.06
C GLU A 27 17.16 -8.24 21.58
N ASN A 28 17.79 -8.98 20.66
CA ASN A 28 17.25 -10.25 20.15
C ASN A 28 17.32 -11.38 21.20
N LEU A 29 18.40 -11.38 22.00
CA LEU A 29 18.55 -12.32 23.11
C LEU A 29 17.54 -12.02 24.22
N ASP A 30 17.34 -10.75 24.57
CA ASP A 30 16.36 -10.34 25.56
C ASP A 30 14.95 -10.76 25.14
N ALA A 31 14.54 -10.45 23.92
CA ALA A 31 13.24 -10.86 23.38
C ALA A 31 13.08 -12.39 23.43
N TYR A 32 14.11 -13.14 23.01
CA TYR A 32 14.07 -14.61 23.07
C TYR A 32 13.93 -15.14 24.49
N ASN A 33 14.73 -14.64 25.42
CA ASN A 33 14.73 -15.08 26.81
C ASN A 33 13.41 -14.73 27.52
N LYS A 34 12.85 -13.53 27.26
CA LYS A 34 11.54 -13.15 27.80
C LYS A 34 10.45 -14.14 27.40
N ILE A 35 10.41 -14.55 26.14
CA ILE A 35 9.41 -15.48 25.64
C ILE A 35 9.66 -16.90 26.19
N THR A 36 10.91 -17.39 26.12
CA THR A 36 11.23 -18.78 26.48
C THR A 36 11.29 -19.03 28.00
N SER A 37 11.34 -17.99 28.82
CA SER A 37 11.22 -18.12 30.27
C SER A 37 9.78 -18.34 30.76
N ARG A 38 8.80 -18.32 29.87
CA ARG A 38 7.36 -18.41 30.18
C ARG A 38 6.69 -19.48 29.33
N GLN A 39 5.35 -19.52 29.37
CA GLN A 39 4.59 -20.45 28.54
C GLN A 39 4.69 -20.06 27.06
N TYR A 40 5.29 -20.92 26.28
CA TYR A 40 5.43 -20.77 24.83
C TYR A 40 5.30 -22.10 24.12
N GLU A 41 4.99 -22.03 22.84
CA GLU A 41 5.07 -23.15 21.92
C GLU A 41 5.95 -22.77 20.73
N VAL A 42 6.68 -23.71 20.15
CA VAL A 42 7.40 -23.41 18.91
C VAL A 42 6.44 -23.40 17.74
N LEU A 43 6.62 -22.45 16.82
CA LEU A 43 5.74 -22.26 15.67
C LEU A 43 5.46 -23.55 14.90
N GLY A 44 6.46 -24.43 14.78
CA GLY A 44 6.31 -25.71 14.11
C GLY A 44 5.29 -26.66 14.74
N GLN A 45 5.03 -26.56 16.04
CA GLN A 45 4.00 -27.34 16.75
C GLN A 45 2.60 -26.77 16.57
N LEU A 46 2.50 -25.47 16.27
CA LEU A 46 1.25 -24.76 16.00
C LEU A 46 0.84 -24.84 14.51
N ALA A 47 1.77 -25.24 13.65
CA ALA A 47 1.54 -25.32 12.21
C ALA A 47 0.86 -26.65 11.82
N GLU A 48 -0.14 -26.57 10.96
CA GLU A 48 -0.71 -27.71 10.24
C GLU A 48 0.16 -28.08 9.04
N ASP A 49 0.51 -27.08 8.21
CA ASP A 49 1.38 -27.23 7.04
C ASP A 49 2.15 -25.93 6.79
N GLY A 50 3.29 -26.05 6.14
CA GLY A 50 4.06 -24.88 5.76
C GLY A 50 5.01 -25.18 4.60
N TYR A 51 4.99 -24.29 3.62
CA TYR A 51 5.69 -24.49 2.37
C TYR A 51 6.31 -23.21 1.83
N ARG A 52 7.54 -23.34 1.40
CA ARG A 52 8.21 -22.36 0.55
C ARG A 52 8.44 -22.95 -0.81
N VAL A 53 8.04 -22.24 -1.82
CA VAL A 53 8.22 -22.69 -3.20
C VAL A 53 9.63 -22.37 -3.67
N VAL A 54 10.28 -23.34 -4.28
CA VAL A 54 11.49 -23.13 -5.07
C VAL A 54 11.11 -23.35 -6.51
N TYR A 55 11.08 -22.27 -7.28
CA TYR A 55 10.71 -22.32 -8.71
C TYR A 55 11.96 -22.50 -9.55
N GLU A 56 11.93 -23.50 -10.40
CA GLU A 56 12.89 -23.67 -11.47
C GLU A 56 12.25 -23.15 -12.76
N ASN A 57 12.90 -22.17 -13.41
CA ASN A 57 12.50 -21.63 -14.69
C ASN A 57 11.13 -20.90 -14.78
N THR A 58 10.49 -20.57 -13.65
CA THR A 58 9.27 -19.77 -13.66
C THR A 58 9.60 -18.33 -14.02
N LYS A 59 8.93 -17.80 -15.04
CA LYS A 59 9.08 -16.42 -15.52
C LYS A 59 7.76 -15.68 -15.43
N ILE A 60 7.82 -14.43 -14.97
CA ILE A 60 6.69 -13.53 -15.04
C ILE A 60 6.38 -13.25 -16.52
N LEU A 61 5.12 -13.40 -16.88
CA LEU A 61 4.65 -13.14 -18.23
C LEU A 61 4.65 -11.64 -18.52
N PRO A 62 5.09 -11.23 -19.71
CA PRO A 62 4.86 -9.86 -20.15
C PRO A 62 3.37 -9.62 -20.41
N PRO A 63 2.86 -8.37 -20.27
CA PRO A 63 1.43 -8.06 -20.31
C PRO A 63 0.69 -8.64 -21.54
N GLU A 64 1.33 -8.62 -22.70
CA GLU A 64 0.76 -9.14 -23.97
C GLU A 64 0.60 -10.66 -24.02
N ARG A 65 1.20 -11.39 -23.07
CA ARG A 65 1.09 -12.86 -22.97
C ARG A 65 0.19 -13.33 -21.83
N VAL A 66 -0.39 -12.40 -21.08
CA VAL A 66 -1.32 -12.75 -20.01
C VAL A 66 -2.64 -13.21 -20.64
N ALA A 67 -3.01 -14.45 -20.38
CA ALA A 67 -4.26 -15.06 -20.84
C ALA A 67 -5.26 -15.19 -19.67
N ALA A 68 -6.53 -15.44 -19.97
CA ALA A 68 -7.58 -15.58 -18.96
C ALA A 68 -7.33 -16.73 -17.96
N ASP A 69 -6.55 -17.74 -18.36
CA ASP A 69 -6.17 -18.89 -17.54
C ASP A 69 -4.83 -18.71 -16.82
N SER A 70 -4.11 -17.58 -17.01
CA SER A 70 -2.87 -17.26 -16.30
C SER A 70 -3.10 -17.17 -14.79
N ALA A 71 -2.10 -17.56 -13.99
CA ALA A 71 -2.15 -17.47 -12.55
C ALA A 71 -1.44 -16.20 -12.06
N ARG A 72 -1.98 -15.54 -11.05
CA ARG A 72 -1.32 -14.43 -10.35
C ARG A 72 -0.06 -14.94 -9.63
N PHE A 73 0.97 -14.10 -9.57
CA PHE A 73 2.23 -14.42 -8.91
C PHE A 73 2.50 -13.41 -7.80
N LEU A 74 2.17 -13.81 -6.57
CA LEU A 74 2.24 -12.96 -5.39
C LEU A 74 3.65 -12.90 -4.84
N GLN A 75 4.16 -11.69 -4.65
CA GLN A 75 5.49 -11.41 -4.10
C GLN A 75 5.39 -10.63 -2.78
N ALA A 76 6.45 -10.60 -2.00
CA ALA A 76 6.51 -9.82 -0.76
C ALA A 76 6.27 -8.31 -0.98
N THR A 77 6.59 -7.79 -2.16
CA THR A 77 6.30 -6.41 -2.55
C THR A 77 4.81 -6.08 -2.62
N ASN A 78 3.95 -7.09 -2.83
CA ASN A 78 2.50 -6.91 -2.87
C ASN A 78 1.85 -6.87 -1.47
N ILE A 79 2.60 -7.17 -0.41
CA ILE A 79 2.11 -7.10 0.97
C ILE A 79 2.42 -5.72 1.54
N SER A 80 1.44 -5.07 2.16
CA SER A 80 1.61 -3.80 2.85
C SER A 80 2.57 -3.93 4.05
N ALA A 81 3.16 -2.82 4.50
CA ALA A 81 4.12 -2.83 5.59
C ALA A 81 3.52 -3.35 6.92
N ASN A 82 2.23 -3.04 7.17
CA ASN A 82 1.50 -3.51 8.35
C ASN A 82 0.87 -4.90 8.19
N GLY A 83 0.96 -5.51 6.99
CA GLY A 83 0.41 -6.84 6.70
C GLY A 83 -1.11 -6.92 6.57
N LEU A 84 -1.83 -5.81 6.71
CA LEU A 84 -3.29 -5.80 6.65
C LEU A 84 -3.86 -5.85 5.23
N SER A 85 -3.06 -5.54 4.21
CA SER A 85 -3.52 -5.61 2.84
C SER A 85 -2.53 -6.33 1.93
N ILE A 86 -3.08 -7.03 0.94
CA ILE A 86 -2.34 -7.69 -0.12
C ILE A 86 -2.83 -7.12 -1.45
N ASP A 87 -1.98 -6.36 -2.12
CA ASP A 87 -2.30 -5.79 -3.43
C ASP A 87 -2.22 -6.89 -4.51
N HIS A 88 -3.35 -7.53 -4.75
CA HIS A 88 -3.49 -8.56 -5.78
C HIS A 88 -3.65 -7.99 -7.19
N GLN A 89 -3.90 -6.68 -7.33
CA GLN A 89 -4.05 -6.05 -8.66
C GLN A 89 -2.70 -5.78 -9.31
N SER A 90 -1.68 -5.42 -8.52
CA SER A 90 -0.33 -5.18 -9.02
C SER A 90 0.55 -6.44 -9.09
N THR A 91 -0.01 -7.64 -8.88
CA THR A 91 0.73 -8.89 -9.03
C THR A 91 1.16 -9.13 -10.47
N GLY A 92 2.35 -9.71 -10.66
CA GLY A 92 2.69 -10.32 -11.95
C GLY A 92 1.82 -11.56 -12.25
N TYR A 93 1.99 -12.12 -13.43
CA TYR A 93 1.32 -13.34 -13.85
C TYR A 93 2.31 -14.40 -14.31
N VAL A 94 1.95 -15.67 -14.14
CA VAL A 94 2.68 -16.83 -14.65
C VAL A 94 1.75 -17.71 -15.46
N GLY A 95 2.32 -18.58 -16.30
CA GLY A 95 1.52 -19.45 -17.18
C GLY A 95 0.74 -20.50 -16.39
N ILE A 96 -0.33 -21.01 -17.01
CA ILE A 96 -1.13 -22.09 -16.43
C ILE A 96 -0.30 -23.36 -16.18
N SER A 97 0.74 -23.60 -16.97
CA SER A 97 1.69 -24.69 -16.76
C SER A 97 2.38 -24.62 -15.40
N ASP A 98 2.74 -23.42 -14.92
CA ASP A 98 3.32 -23.22 -13.60
C ASP A 98 2.29 -23.46 -12.49
N TRP A 99 1.05 -23.01 -12.69
CA TRP A 99 -0.06 -23.31 -11.77
C TRP A 99 -0.29 -24.80 -11.57
N ILE A 100 -0.21 -25.58 -12.66
CA ILE A 100 -0.37 -27.04 -12.62
C ILE A 100 0.85 -27.70 -11.97
N ARG A 101 2.06 -27.23 -12.33
CA ARG A 101 3.34 -27.80 -11.87
C ARG A 101 3.60 -27.60 -10.37
N TYR A 102 3.13 -26.49 -9.80
CA TYR A 102 3.44 -26.12 -8.41
C TYR A 102 2.20 -26.08 -7.50
N PRO A 103 1.48 -27.20 -7.30
CA PRO A 103 0.25 -27.24 -6.50
C PRO A 103 0.45 -26.79 -5.06
N LYS A 104 1.62 -27.08 -4.46
CA LYS A 104 1.97 -26.63 -3.11
C LYS A 104 2.22 -25.13 -3.00
N GLY A 105 2.47 -24.45 -4.12
CA GLY A 105 2.63 -22.99 -4.17
C GLY A 105 1.30 -22.22 -4.21
N ARG A 106 0.18 -22.91 -4.39
CA ARG A 106 -1.15 -22.30 -4.39
C ARG A 106 -1.49 -21.82 -2.99
N ILE A 107 -1.97 -20.60 -2.88
CA ILE A 107 -2.40 -20.04 -1.60
C ILE A 107 -3.82 -20.47 -1.26
N ARG A 108 -4.12 -20.52 0.04
CA ARG A 108 -5.45 -20.80 0.57
C ARG A 108 -5.87 -19.67 1.51
N ILE A 109 -7.16 -19.44 1.60
CA ILE A 109 -7.75 -18.48 2.55
C ILE A 109 -7.32 -18.89 3.99
N GLY A 110 -6.96 -17.89 4.80
CA GLY A 110 -6.53 -18.09 6.18
C GLY A 110 -5.07 -18.49 6.36
N GLU A 111 -4.33 -18.81 5.28
CA GLU A 111 -2.88 -19.04 5.39
C GLU A 111 -2.14 -17.75 5.70
N LEU A 112 -1.15 -17.82 6.57
CA LEU A 112 -0.17 -16.76 6.79
C LEU A 112 0.86 -16.75 5.66
N LEU A 113 1.19 -15.57 5.20
CA LEU A 113 2.28 -15.32 4.26
C LEU A 113 3.38 -14.57 4.99
N ILE A 114 4.54 -15.19 5.14
CA ILE A 114 5.67 -14.65 5.88
C ILE A 114 6.80 -14.37 4.90
N GLU A 115 7.28 -13.14 4.85
CA GLU A 115 8.46 -12.81 4.05
C GLU A 115 9.70 -13.50 4.65
N VAL A 116 10.36 -14.32 3.84
CA VAL A 116 11.56 -15.09 4.25
C VAL A 116 12.79 -14.78 3.42
N LYS A 117 12.69 -13.89 2.46
CA LYS A 117 13.79 -13.44 1.60
C LYS A 117 13.70 -11.95 1.35
N GLY A 118 14.79 -11.24 1.52
CA GLY A 118 14.85 -9.79 1.47
C GLY A 118 14.91 -9.21 2.87
N GLN A 119 14.04 -8.25 3.19
CA GLN A 119 13.98 -7.65 4.53
C GLN A 119 13.39 -8.59 5.58
N ALA A 120 12.60 -9.59 5.17
CA ALA A 120 11.91 -10.56 6.02
C ALA A 120 11.07 -9.90 7.15
N GLU A 121 10.45 -8.78 6.85
CA GLU A 121 9.68 -7.99 7.82
C GLU A 121 8.18 -8.21 7.73
N LYS A 122 7.68 -8.58 6.54
CA LYS A 122 6.25 -8.62 6.26
C LYS A 122 5.61 -9.94 6.64
N VAL A 123 4.42 -9.84 7.21
CA VAL A 123 3.52 -10.96 7.49
C VAL A 123 2.11 -10.52 7.11
N ALA A 124 1.34 -11.39 6.46
CA ALA A 124 -0.05 -11.14 6.12
C ALA A 124 -0.88 -12.42 6.26
N ILE A 125 -2.19 -12.29 6.33
CA ILE A 125 -3.15 -13.41 6.21
C ILE A 125 -3.83 -13.30 4.87
N VAL A 126 -4.02 -14.43 4.17
CA VAL A 126 -4.79 -14.50 2.93
C VAL A 126 -6.29 -14.31 3.24
N PRO A 127 -6.94 -13.24 2.74
CA PRO A 127 -8.30 -12.91 3.10
C PRO A 127 -9.34 -13.77 2.38
N HIS A 128 -10.56 -13.76 2.89
CA HIS A 128 -11.72 -14.22 2.14
C HIS A 128 -11.89 -13.43 0.84
N GLY A 129 -12.28 -14.10 -0.25
CA GLY A 129 -12.45 -13.49 -1.57
C GLY A 129 -11.15 -13.20 -2.32
N PHE A 130 -10.00 -13.62 -1.79
CA PHE A 130 -8.73 -13.51 -2.52
C PHE A 130 -8.76 -14.35 -3.80
N PRO A 131 -8.17 -13.88 -4.93
CA PRO A 131 -8.20 -14.61 -6.18
C PRO A 131 -7.64 -16.05 -6.05
N GLU A 132 -8.46 -17.05 -6.32
CA GLU A 132 -8.12 -18.47 -6.14
C GLU A 132 -6.88 -18.90 -6.95
N ARG A 133 -6.75 -18.37 -8.19
CA ARG A 133 -5.64 -18.74 -9.05
C ARG A 133 -4.42 -17.85 -8.78
N THR A 134 -3.85 -18.04 -7.58
CA THR A 134 -2.64 -17.30 -7.16
C THR A 134 -1.57 -18.26 -6.64
N LEU A 135 -0.36 -18.13 -7.18
CA LEU A 135 0.88 -18.76 -6.68
C LEU A 135 1.67 -17.77 -5.84
N VAL A 136 2.25 -18.25 -4.74
CA VAL A 136 3.18 -17.47 -3.91
C VAL A 136 4.59 -17.56 -4.49
N SER A 137 5.33 -16.45 -4.48
CA SER A 137 6.74 -16.45 -4.90
C SER A 137 7.67 -17.06 -3.84
N GLY A 138 8.89 -17.43 -4.24
CA GLY A 138 9.91 -17.95 -3.33
C GLY A 138 10.42 -16.96 -2.27
N SER A 139 9.99 -15.68 -2.31
CA SER A 139 10.26 -14.70 -1.26
C SER A 139 9.33 -14.84 -0.05
N LEU A 140 8.23 -15.55 -0.22
CA LEU A 140 7.22 -15.79 0.81
C LEU A 140 7.21 -17.26 1.23
N PHE A 141 7.01 -17.47 2.53
CA PHE A 141 6.66 -18.75 3.12
C PHE A 141 5.18 -18.74 3.44
N LYS A 142 4.42 -19.71 2.94
CA LYS A 142 3.02 -19.88 3.31
C LYS A 142 2.90 -20.88 4.46
N LEU A 143 2.08 -20.54 5.43
CA LEU A 143 1.93 -21.28 6.68
C LEU A 143 0.45 -21.42 7.03
N ALA A 144 -0.04 -22.64 7.11
CA ALA A 144 -1.31 -22.97 7.71
C ALA A 144 -1.11 -23.20 9.20
N ILE A 145 -1.87 -22.51 10.03
CA ILE A 145 -1.90 -22.71 11.49
C ILE A 145 -3.06 -23.65 11.80
N ASP A 146 -2.83 -24.58 12.73
CA ASP A 146 -3.86 -25.47 13.24
C ASP A 146 -4.86 -24.68 14.12
N PRO A 147 -6.09 -24.45 13.65
CA PRO A 147 -7.05 -23.60 14.36
C PRO A 147 -7.56 -24.24 15.65
N SER A 148 -7.35 -25.55 15.83
CA SER A 148 -7.70 -26.24 17.08
C SER A 148 -6.71 -25.92 18.22
N LYS A 149 -5.51 -25.44 17.87
CA LYS A 149 -4.47 -25.05 18.83
C LYS A 149 -4.46 -23.57 19.12
N ILE A 150 -4.50 -22.75 18.06
CA ILE A 150 -4.47 -21.30 18.18
C ILE A 150 -5.01 -20.62 16.91
N SER A 151 -5.60 -19.44 17.06
CA SER A 151 -6.07 -18.68 15.92
C SER A 151 -4.93 -18.17 15.03
N PRO A 152 -5.03 -18.30 13.68
CA PRO A 152 -4.09 -17.68 12.76
C PRO A 152 -3.96 -16.15 12.96
N TRP A 153 -5.04 -15.48 13.38
CA TRP A 153 -5.05 -14.05 13.67
C TRP A 153 -4.21 -13.69 14.90
N TYR A 154 -4.17 -14.58 15.90
CA TYR A 154 -3.25 -14.39 17.03
C TYR A 154 -1.79 -14.46 16.56
N ILE A 155 -1.43 -15.46 15.74
CA ILE A 155 -0.07 -15.61 15.21
C ILE A 155 0.32 -14.41 14.34
N PHE A 156 -0.60 -13.93 13.49
CA PHE A 156 -0.40 -12.71 12.72
C PHE A 156 -0.10 -11.51 13.62
N THR A 157 -0.90 -11.32 14.67
CA THR A 157 -0.72 -10.24 15.64
C THR A 157 0.61 -10.36 16.37
N TYR A 158 0.92 -11.54 16.90
CA TYR A 158 2.18 -11.82 17.57
C TYR A 158 3.39 -11.49 16.69
N PHE A 159 3.40 -11.94 15.44
CA PHE A 159 4.48 -11.62 14.51
C PHE A 159 4.54 -10.15 14.10
N SER A 160 3.47 -9.41 14.28
CA SER A 160 3.41 -7.96 14.03
C SER A 160 3.88 -7.12 15.22
N THR A 161 4.07 -7.72 16.41
CA THR A 161 4.63 -7.08 17.61
C THR A 161 6.12 -6.80 17.48
N GLN A 162 6.68 -6.00 18.38
CA GLN A 162 8.13 -5.77 18.43
C GLN A 162 8.88 -7.08 18.75
N HIS A 163 8.42 -7.86 19.73
CA HIS A 163 9.03 -9.16 20.08
C HIS A 163 9.00 -10.13 18.89
N GLY A 164 7.86 -10.28 18.24
CA GLY A 164 7.73 -11.16 17.08
C GLY A 164 8.63 -10.75 15.90
N ARG A 165 8.81 -9.45 15.68
CA ARG A 165 9.78 -8.93 14.68
C ARG A 165 11.21 -9.25 15.06
N MET A 166 11.62 -8.99 16.30
CA MET A 166 12.98 -9.27 16.79
C MET A 166 13.33 -10.75 16.66
N LEU A 167 12.39 -11.66 16.98
CA LEU A 167 12.59 -13.09 16.82
C LEU A 167 12.77 -13.53 15.37
N ARG A 168 12.05 -12.90 14.42
CA ARG A 168 12.25 -13.15 12.98
C ARG A 168 13.54 -12.53 12.47
N ASP A 169 13.88 -11.31 12.89
CA ASP A 169 15.10 -10.61 12.52
C ASP A 169 16.35 -11.36 12.97
N ARG A 170 16.32 -11.94 14.16
CA ARG A 170 17.37 -12.82 14.69
C ARG A 170 17.71 -13.96 13.75
N LEU A 171 16.72 -14.48 13.01
CA LEU A 171 16.90 -15.65 12.15
C LEU A 171 17.46 -15.33 10.76
N LYS A 172 17.48 -14.08 10.35
CA LYS A 172 18.02 -13.67 9.04
C LYS A 172 19.48 -14.11 8.90
N THR A 173 19.84 -14.63 7.73
CA THR A 173 21.24 -14.89 7.43
C THR A 173 21.95 -13.58 7.08
N ASN A 174 23.21 -13.46 7.50
CA ASN A 174 24.04 -12.28 7.22
C ASN A 174 24.65 -12.36 5.81
N THR A 175 23.80 -12.49 4.80
CA THR A 175 24.15 -12.52 3.38
C THR A 175 23.60 -11.25 2.70
N LEU A 176 24.08 -10.94 1.52
CA LEU A 176 23.64 -9.79 0.71
C LEU A 176 22.09 -9.76 0.57
N ILE A 177 21.46 -10.93 0.52
CA ILE A 177 20.01 -11.09 0.57
C ILE A 177 19.71 -11.96 1.78
N GLY A 178 19.16 -11.38 2.85
CA GLY A 178 18.76 -12.12 4.06
C GLY A 178 17.76 -13.24 3.72
N PHE A 179 17.90 -14.36 4.41
CA PHE A 179 17.07 -15.53 4.20
C PHE A 179 16.78 -16.25 5.53
N VAL A 180 15.54 -16.73 5.69
CA VAL A 180 15.11 -17.57 6.81
C VAL A 180 14.66 -18.94 6.28
N SER A 181 15.27 -20.01 6.77
CA SER A 181 14.91 -21.37 6.39
C SER A 181 13.67 -21.89 7.14
N LYS A 182 13.01 -22.93 6.61
CA LYS A 182 11.85 -23.55 7.26
C LYS A 182 12.16 -24.04 8.68
N PRO A 183 13.27 -24.78 8.95
CA PRO A 183 13.59 -25.20 10.31
C PRO A 183 13.77 -24.03 11.27
N GLN A 184 14.44 -22.95 10.83
CA GLN A 184 14.60 -21.74 11.63
C GLN A 184 13.27 -21.06 11.91
N LEU A 185 12.41 -20.90 10.90
CA LEU A 185 11.09 -20.31 11.07
C LEU A 185 10.25 -21.14 12.07
N TYR A 186 10.28 -22.46 11.95
CA TYR A 186 9.53 -23.36 12.82
C TYR A 186 10.06 -23.40 14.27
N SER A 187 11.29 -22.99 14.51
CA SER A 187 11.87 -22.88 15.85
C SER A 187 11.52 -21.59 16.59
N ILE A 188 10.81 -20.66 15.96
CA ILE A 188 10.40 -19.41 16.63
C ILE A 188 9.50 -19.74 17.81
N PRO A 189 9.86 -19.31 19.04
CA PRO A 189 8.97 -19.43 20.18
C PRO A 189 7.83 -18.42 20.06
N VAL A 190 6.62 -18.89 20.22
CA VAL A 190 5.39 -18.10 20.22
C VAL A 190 4.86 -18.05 21.65
N PHE A 191 4.75 -16.85 22.20
CA PHE A 191 4.15 -16.65 23.51
C PHE A 191 2.68 -17.08 23.50
N ILE A 192 2.29 -17.91 24.46
CA ILE A 192 0.92 -18.38 24.63
C ILE A 192 0.36 -17.78 25.92
N PRO A 193 -0.58 -16.83 25.88
CA PRO A 193 -1.25 -16.33 27.07
C PRO A 193 -1.95 -17.45 27.83
N GLU A 194 -1.86 -17.44 29.15
CA GLU A 194 -2.58 -18.41 30.00
C GLU A 194 -4.11 -18.30 29.83
N SER A 195 -4.59 -17.07 29.64
CA SER A 195 -5.99 -16.78 29.40
C SER A 195 -6.39 -17.04 27.94
N VAL A 196 -7.22 -18.04 27.70
CA VAL A 196 -7.84 -18.26 26.38
C VAL A 196 -8.69 -17.08 25.95
N VAL A 197 -9.28 -16.34 26.89
CA VAL A 197 -10.06 -15.15 26.62
C VAL A 197 -9.20 -14.05 25.99
N ASP A 198 -7.97 -13.85 26.50
CA ASP A 198 -7.02 -12.90 25.91
C ASP A 198 -6.62 -13.31 24.49
N GLN A 199 -6.31 -14.60 24.26
CA GLN A 199 -5.97 -15.10 22.92
C GLN A 199 -7.09 -14.82 21.91
N VAL A 200 -8.35 -15.14 22.27
CA VAL A 200 -9.52 -14.93 21.43
C VAL A 200 -9.78 -13.44 21.21
N SER A 201 -9.65 -12.63 22.25
CA SER A 201 -9.86 -11.17 22.16
C SER A 201 -8.86 -10.53 21.20
N ILE A 202 -7.57 -10.87 21.32
CA ILE A 202 -6.51 -10.37 20.42
C ILE A 202 -6.77 -10.79 18.98
N ALA A 203 -7.10 -12.07 18.75
CA ALA A 203 -7.41 -12.57 17.43
C ALA A 203 -8.60 -11.83 16.79
N ASN A 204 -9.68 -11.64 17.54
CA ASN A 204 -10.87 -10.94 17.07
C ASN A 204 -10.61 -9.46 16.76
N MET A 205 -9.76 -8.77 17.54
CA MET A 205 -9.35 -7.41 17.23
C MET A 205 -8.61 -7.32 15.90
N ALA A 206 -7.68 -8.24 15.65
CA ALA A 206 -6.91 -8.26 14.39
C ALA A 206 -7.80 -8.62 13.19
N GLU A 207 -8.68 -9.61 13.33
CA GLU A 207 -9.63 -9.98 12.29
C GLU A 207 -10.61 -8.84 11.97
N LYS A 208 -11.14 -8.16 12.99
CA LYS A 208 -12.00 -6.99 12.82
C LYS A 208 -11.24 -5.83 12.15
N ALA A 209 -9.98 -5.61 12.52
CA ALA A 209 -9.12 -4.61 11.87
C ALA A 209 -9.00 -4.88 10.36
N PHE A 210 -8.81 -6.14 10.00
CA PHE A 210 -8.74 -6.55 8.61
C PHE A 210 -10.07 -6.31 7.87
N HIS A 211 -11.21 -6.69 8.47
CA HIS A 211 -12.54 -6.47 7.87
C HIS A 211 -12.83 -4.99 7.65
N LEU A 212 -12.52 -4.13 8.63
CA LEU A 212 -12.71 -2.68 8.50
C LEU A 212 -11.85 -2.09 7.37
N LEU A 213 -10.61 -2.55 7.19
CA LEU A 213 -9.79 -2.09 6.07
C LEU A 213 -10.39 -2.52 4.72
N SER A 214 -10.84 -3.77 4.62
CA SER A 214 -11.49 -4.28 3.40
C SER A 214 -12.78 -3.54 3.07
N GLU A 215 -13.59 -3.22 4.08
CA GLU A 215 -14.79 -2.39 3.94
C GLU A 215 -14.43 -0.99 3.42
N GLY A 216 -13.41 -0.36 3.99
CA GLY A 216 -12.91 0.94 3.53
C GLY A 216 -12.47 0.92 2.06
N GLU A 217 -11.77 -0.13 1.62
CA GLU A 217 -11.38 -0.29 0.21
C GLU A 217 -12.61 -0.45 -0.71
N ALA A 218 -13.63 -1.18 -0.26
CA ALA A 218 -14.89 -1.32 -1.00
C ALA A 218 -15.62 0.02 -1.14
N LEU A 219 -15.63 0.84 -0.10
CA LEU A 219 -16.23 2.18 -0.11
C LEU A 219 -15.51 3.13 -1.09
N TYR A 220 -14.17 3.10 -1.15
CA TYR A 220 -13.42 3.84 -2.17
C TYR A 220 -13.78 3.39 -3.59
N THR A 221 -13.88 2.08 -3.79
CA THR A 221 -14.30 1.51 -5.07
C THR A 221 -15.71 1.95 -5.45
N GLN A 222 -16.63 1.95 -4.50
CA GLN A 222 -18.01 2.41 -4.70
C GLN A 222 -18.06 3.90 -5.07
N ALA A 223 -17.27 4.75 -4.43
CA ALA A 223 -17.18 6.18 -4.77
C ALA A 223 -16.67 6.39 -6.21
N GLN A 224 -15.65 5.63 -6.60
CA GLN A 224 -15.10 5.67 -7.96
C GLN A 224 -16.14 5.19 -9.00
N GLN A 225 -16.81 4.08 -8.72
CA GLN A 225 -17.84 3.53 -9.61
C GLN A 225 -19.05 4.45 -9.76
N LEU A 226 -19.48 5.11 -8.67
CA LEU A 226 -20.53 6.12 -8.73
C LEU A 226 -20.16 7.24 -9.70
N LEU A 227 -18.97 7.80 -9.56
CA LEU A 227 -18.50 8.87 -10.45
C LEU A 227 -18.41 8.41 -11.90
N GLU A 228 -17.85 7.22 -12.15
CA GLU A 228 -17.71 6.66 -13.49
C GLU A 228 -19.04 6.35 -14.14
N PHE A 229 -20.02 5.90 -13.37
CA PHE A 229 -21.40 5.68 -13.83
C PHE A 229 -22.06 6.99 -14.23
N GLU A 230 -22.00 8.01 -13.42
CA GLU A 230 -22.57 9.33 -13.68
C GLU A 230 -21.94 10.01 -14.92
N LEU A 231 -20.64 9.79 -15.13
CA LEU A 231 -19.91 10.26 -16.31
C LEU A 231 -20.09 9.35 -17.53
N GLY A 232 -20.72 8.18 -17.39
CA GLY A 232 -20.86 7.18 -18.45
C GLY A 232 -19.56 6.51 -18.91
N LEU A 233 -18.48 6.62 -18.09
CA LEU A 233 -17.16 6.07 -18.43
C LEU A 233 -17.14 4.56 -18.50
N ASN A 234 -18.00 3.89 -17.75
CA ASN A 234 -18.17 2.44 -17.72
C ASN A 234 -18.69 1.85 -19.06
N LYS A 235 -19.14 2.70 -19.98
CA LYS A 235 -19.62 2.33 -21.33
C LYS A 235 -18.61 2.60 -22.44
N LEU A 236 -17.49 3.23 -22.10
CA LEU A 236 -16.47 3.64 -23.06
C LEU A 236 -15.28 2.72 -23.05
N LEU A 237 -14.75 2.44 -24.25
CA LEU A 237 -13.49 1.76 -24.44
C LEU A 237 -12.43 2.79 -24.80
N PHE A 238 -11.27 2.66 -24.16
CA PHE A 238 -10.15 3.59 -24.32
C PHE A 238 -8.93 2.90 -24.95
N ASP A 239 -9.20 2.14 -26.03
CA ASP A 239 -8.14 1.45 -26.77
C ASP A 239 -7.21 2.47 -27.41
N LYS A 240 -5.91 2.28 -27.22
CA LYS A 240 -4.89 3.17 -27.78
C LYS A 240 -4.68 2.79 -29.24
N PRO A 241 -5.05 3.66 -30.22
CA PRO A 241 -4.85 3.36 -31.62
C PRO A 241 -3.37 3.30 -31.96
N VAL A 242 -3.03 2.51 -32.97
CA VAL A 242 -1.64 2.38 -33.48
C VAL A 242 -1.11 3.72 -34.04
N GLY A 243 -2.01 4.56 -34.56
CA GLY A 243 -1.70 5.90 -35.05
C GLY A 243 -2.93 6.78 -35.13
N TYR A 244 -2.71 8.08 -35.13
CA TYR A 244 -3.73 9.12 -35.30
C TYR A 244 -3.11 10.37 -35.94
N THR A 245 -3.95 11.29 -36.41
CA THR A 245 -3.51 12.51 -37.07
C THR A 245 -3.92 13.73 -36.27
N ALA A 246 -3.08 14.78 -36.31
CA ALA A 246 -3.41 16.11 -35.80
C ALA A 246 -3.39 17.12 -36.95
N ARG A 247 -4.18 18.19 -36.86
CA ARG A 247 -4.16 19.26 -37.85
C ARG A 247 -2.95 20.16 -37.58
N PHE A 248 -2.32 20.67 -38.63
CA PHE A 248 -1.19 21.58 -38.50
C PHE A 248 -1.54 22.86 -37.70
N SER A 249 -2.77 23.38 -37.85
CA SER A 249 -3.27 24.49 -37.04
C SER A 249 -3.32 24.19 -35.52
N GLU A 250 -3.54 22.95 -35.15
CA GLU A 250 -3.53 22.53 -33.72
C GLU A 250 -2.08 22.52 -33.17
N LEU A 251 -1.10 22.13 -34.01
CA LEU A 251 0.31 22.21 -33.64
C LEU A 251 0.77 23.67 -33.46
N GLU A 252 0.39 24.55 -34.38
CA GLU A 252 0.70 25.98 -34.28
C GLU A 252 0.12 26.62 -33.02
N LEU A 253 -1.15 26.30 -32.69
CA LEU A 253 -1.84 26.84 -31.53
C LEU A 253 -1.28 26.32 -30.21
N SER A 254 -0.99 25.01 -30.12
CA SER A 254 -0.52 24.38 -28.90
C SER A 254 0.98 24.53 -28.69
N ARG A 255 1.75 24.71 -29.77
CA ARG A 255 3.21 24.69 -29.84
C ARG A 255 3.79 23.39 -29.24
N ARG A 256 3.08 22.27 -29.45
CA ARG A 256 3.48 20.95 -29.00
C ARG A 256 3.64 20.01 -30.18
N PHE A 257 4.63 19.09 -30.08
CA PHE A 257 4.95 18.10 -31.11
C PHE A 257 4.96 16.67 -30.54
N ASP A 258 4.65 16.50 -29.25
CA ASP A 258 4.53 15.21 -28.61
C ASP A 258 3.19 14.54 -28.96
N SER A 259 3.24 13.28 -29.36
CA SER A 259 2.08 12.54 -29.85
C SER A 259 0.98 12.44 -28.78
N GLU A 260 1.32 12.26 -27.51
CA GLU A 260 0.41 12.09 -26.39
C GLU A 260 -0.56 13.27 -26.26
N HIS A 261 -0.11 14.48 -26.60
CA HIS A 261 -0.95 15.68 -26.56
C HIS A 261 -2.16 15.60 -27.51
N TYR A 262 -2.00 14.92 -28.64
CA TYR A 262 -3.03 14.80 -29.69
C TYR A 262 -3.80 13.49 -29.64
N TYR A 263 -3.54 12.66 -28.59
CA TYR A 263 -4.26 11.41 -28.40
C TYR A 263 -5.78 11.67 -28.30
N PRO A 264 -6.60 11.08 -29.19
CA PRO A 264 -8.00 11.49 -29.34
C PRO A 264 -8.92 10.99 -28.23
N ALA A 265 -8.45 10.14 -27.31
CA ALA A 265 -9.30 9.50 -26.31
C ALA A 265 -10.06 10.49 -25.42
N PHE A 266 -9.44 11.62 -25.03
CA PHE A 266 -10.14 12.62 -24.23
C PHE A 266 -11.24 13.35 -25.02
N GLU A 267 -10.99 13.65 -26.29
CA GLU A 267 -12.02 14.25 -27.16
C GLU A 267 -13.16 13.27 -27.44
N ASN A 268 -12.82 11.99 -27.63
CA ASN A 268 -13.81 10.91 -27.75
C ASN A 268 -14.65 10.76 -26.48
N LEU A 269 -14.03 10.85 -25.31
CA LEU A 269 -14.74 10.85 -24.03
C LEU A 269 -15.74 12.01 -23.99
N LYS A 270 -15.31 13.23 -24.29
CA LYS A 270 -16.17 14.43 -24.29
C LYS A 270 -17.36 14.30 -25.21
N ALA A 271 -17.15 13.73 -26.40
CA ALA A 271 -18.21 13.52 -27.38
C ALA A 271 -19.28 12.52 -26.94
N ASN A 272 -18.95 11.62 -26.00
CA ASN A 272 -19.82 10.56 -25.52
C ASN A 272 -20.35 10.76 -24.10
N LEU A 273 -20.17 11.93 -23.51
CA LEU A 273 -20.71 12.24 -22.19
C LEU A 273 -22.25 12.18 -22.19
N PRO A 274 -22.88 11.75 -21.09
CA PRO A 274 -24.33 11.75 -20.94
C PRO A 274 -24.93 13.15 -21.11
N LYS A 275 -26.18 13.20 -21.54
CA LYS A 275 -26.92 14.47 -21.62
C LYS A 275 -26.98 15.15 -20.26
N GLY A 276 -26.60 16.42 -20.20
CA GLY A 276 -26.55 17.21 -18.97
C GLY A 276 -25.18 17.22 -18.27
N VAL A 277 -24.25 16.35 -18.63
CA VAL A 277 -22.87 16.41 -18.17
C VAL A 277 -22.09 17.39 -19.04
N ARG A 278 -21.66 18.49 -18.46
CA ARG A 278 -20.84 19.52 -19.13
C ARG A 278 -19.52 19.69 -18.40
N LEU A 279 -18.43 19.54 -19.13
CA LEU A 279 -17.10 19.83 -18.61
C LEU A 279 -16.79 21.33 -18.72
N VAL A 280 -16.19 21.86 -17.67
CA VAL A 280 -15.72 23.26 -17.59
C VAL A 280 -14.23 23.30 -17.25
N PRO A 281 -13.48 24.34 -17.65
CA PRO A 281 -12.08 24.45 -17.27
C PRO A 281 -11.90 24.49 -15.75
N LEU A 282 -10.92 23.75 -15.24
CA LEU A 282 -10.63 23.67 -13.80
C LEU A 282 -10.06 25.00 -13.26
N GLY A 283 -9.27 25.71 -14.07
CA GLY A 283 -8.58 26.94 -13.64
C GLY A 283 -9.47 27.99 -12.96
N PRO A 284 -10.64 28.37 -13.53
CA PRO A 284 -11.57 29.30 -12.90
C PRO A 284 -12.20 28.81 -11.59
N LEU A 285 -12.27 27.49 -11.36
CA LEU A 285 -12.81 26.90 -10.13
C LEU A 285 -11.76 26.82 -9.00
N LEU A 286 -10.49 27.14 -9.28
CA LEU A 286 -9.41 27.09 -8.32
C LEU A 286 -9.05 28.48 -7.78
N ASN A 287 -9.12 28.65 -6.46
CA ASN A 287 -8.56 29.77 -5.75
C ASN A 287 -7.03 29.77 -5.78
N SER A 288 -6.42 28.57 -5.78
CA SER A 288 -4.98 28.38 -5.85
C SER A 288 -4.63 27.12 -6.64
N CYS A 289 -3.55 27.20 -7.41
CA CYS A 289 -2.91 26.07 -8.07
C CYS A 289 -1.41 26.36 -8.07
N GLN A 290 -0.70 25.83 -7.07
CA GLN A 290 0.70 26.17 -6.82
C GLN A 290 1.52 24.91 -6.58
N ARG A 291 2.65 24.82 -7.26
CA ARG A 291 3.65 23.77 -7.05
C ARG A 291 4.48 24.10 -5.81
N GLY A 292 4.74 23.10 -4.99
CA GLY A 292 5.63 23.20 -3.85
C GLY A 292 7.05 23.58 -4.25
N LYS A 293 7.87 23.89 -3.27
CA LYS A 293 9.29 24.18 -3.43
C LYS A 293 10.12 23.16 -2.66
N GLN A 294 11.40 23.05 -2.98
CA GLN A 294 12.32 22.21 -2.24
C GLN A 294 12.30 22.59 -0.75
N PRO A 295 11.91 21.67 0.16
CA PRO A 295 11.83 21.98 1.57
C PRO A 295 13.20 22.15 2.23
N ILE A 296 13.27 22.98 3.26
CA ILE A 296 14.43 23.04 4.17
C ILE A 296 14.19 22.01 5.28
N TYR A 297 14.76 20.83 5.12
CA TYR A 297 14.58 19.75 6.07
C TYR A 297 15.17 20.06 7.43
N SER A 298 14.50 19.55 8.48
CA SER A 298 14.90 19.72 9.88
C SER A 298 14.51 18.47 10.68
N ALA A 299 15.04 18.32 11.89
CA ALA A 299 14.70 17.22 12.79
C ALA A 299 13.25 17.31 13.29
N HIS A 300 12.70 18.52 13.35
CA HIS A 300 11.34 18.82 13.83
C HIS A 300 10.68 19.85 12.93
N GLY A 301 9.35 19.87 12.91
CA GLY A 301 8.57 20.83 12.12
C GLY A 301 7.32 20.20 11.51
N LEU A 302 6.91 20.69 10.35
CA LEU A 302 5.76 20.15 9.63
C LEU A 302 6.17 18.94 8.77
N PRO A 303 5.30 17.94 8.62
CA PRO A 303 5.57 16.80 7.74
C PRO A 303 5.66 17.25 6.28
N VAL A 304 6.60 16.67 5.55
CA VAL A 304 6.79 16.94 4.12
C VAL A 304 6.10 15.87 3.30
N LEU A 305 5.21 16.27 2.41
CA LEU A 305 4.55 15.39 1.45
C LEU A 305 5.27 15.46 0.10
N ASN A 306 5.71 14.31 -0.37
CA ASN A 306 6.26 14.11 -1.71
C ASN A 306 5.45 13.05 -2.47
N SER A 307 5.85 12.72 -3.70
CA SER A 307 5.09 11.83 -4.58
C SER A 307 4.77 10.45 -3.99
N LYS A 308 5.59 9.92 -3.05
CA LYS A 308 5.32 8.62 -2.43
C LYS A 308 4.19 8.65 -1.40
N HIS A 309 3.92 9.84 -0.85
CA HIS A 309 2.88 10.02 0.17
C HIS A 309 1.49 10.27 -0.42
N ILE A 310 1.41 10.58 -1.73
CA ILE A 310 0.16 10.83 -2.44
C ILE A 310 -0.17 9.59 -3.26
N LEU A 311 -1.16 8.85 -2.81
CA LEU A 311 -1.75 7.71 -3.48
C LEU A 311 -3.04 8.11 -4.18
N GLU A 312 -3.67 7.23 -4.93
CA GLU A 312 -4.99 7.51 -5.51
C GLU A 312 -6.03 7.67 -4.38
N ASN A 313 -6.55 8.88 -4.21
CA ASN A 313 -7.53 9.29 -3.21
C ASN A 313 -7.09 9.12 -1.74
N LYS A 314 -5.82 8.86 -1.46
CA LYS A 314 -5.32 8.60 -0.10
C LYS A 314 -4.00 9.31 0.14
N ILE A 315 -3.80 9.79 1.37
CA ILE A 315 -2.52 10.31 1.84
C ILE A 315 -1.97 9.39 2.92
N THR A 316 -0.68 9.07 2.82
CA THR A 316 0.06 8.42 3.90
C THR A 316 1.07 9.39 4.48
N LEU A 317 1.20 9.39 5.81
CA LEU A 317 2.25 10.12 6.53
C LEU A 317 3.42 9.19 6.94
N GLU A 318 3.40 7.95 6.49
CA GLU A 318 4.40 6.96 6.84
C GLU A 318 5.76 7.28 6.22
N GLY A 319 6.80 7.28 7.04
CA GLY A 319 8.16 7.58 6.61
C GLY A 319 8.39 9.03 6.16
N ASN A 320 7.62 9.97 6.71
CA ASN A 320 7.80 11.39 6.46
C ASN A 320 9.13 11.92 7.01
N ARG A 321 9.63 12.92 6.30
CA ARG A 321 10.63 13.85 6.82
C ARG A 321 9.94 15.13 7.27
N TYR A 322 10.59 15.90 8.11
CA TYR A 322 10.07 17.17 8.61
C TYR A 322 10.84 18.33 7.99
N ALA A 323 10.18 19.47 7.91
CA ALA A 323 10.80 20.71 7.47
C ALA A 323 10.25 21.90 8.27
N LYS A 324 11.00 23.01 8.27
CA LYS A 324 10.51 24.28 8.82
C LYS A 324 9.31 24.77 8.02
N PRO A 325 8.32 25.42 8.67
CA PRO A 325 7.19 26.01 7.95
C PRO A 325 7.65 26.92 6.81
N ASN A 326 6.96 26.84 5.67
CA ASN A 326 7.25 27.74 4.55
C ASN A 326 6.84 29.17 4.94
N PRO A 327 7.70 30.18 4.71
CA PRO A 327 7.35 31.57 4.99
C PRO A 327 6.19 32.10 4.10
N VAL A 328 5.88 31.40 3.02
CA VAL A 328 4.75 31.73 2.12
C VAL A 328 3.56 30.84 2.50
N PRO A 329 2.53 31.36 3.18
CA PRO A 329 1.39 30.56 3.66
C PRO A 329 0.63 29.81 2.54
N SER A 330 0.58 30.37 1.33
CA SER A 330 -0.08 29.73 0.18
C SER A 330 0.63 28.46 -0.31
N LEU A 331 1.87 28.22 0.12
CA LEU A 331 2.65 27.02 -0.16
C LEU A 331 2.61 26.00 1.01
N GLN A 332 1.78 26.24 2.02
CA GLN A 332 1.49 25.25 3.05
C GLN A 332 0.20 24.53 2.70
N ILE A 333 0.21 23.23 2.87
CA ILE A 333 -0.96 22.38 2.69
C ILE A 333 -1.89 22.61 3.87
N GLN A 334 -3.17 22.79 3.59
CA GLN A 334 -4.23 23.04 4.56
C GLN A 334 -5.36 22.05 4.38
N HIS A 335 -6.16 21.83 5.42
CA HIS A 335 -7.39 21.06 5.31
C HIS A 335 -8.26 21.57 4.16
N GLY A 336 -8.76 20.65 3.33
CA GLY A 336 -9.56 20.97 2.14
C GLY A 336 -8.74 21.14 0.84
N ASP A 337 -7.42 21.12 0.90
CA ASP A 337 -6.59 21.11 -0.31
C ASP A 337 -6.67 19.77 -1.03
N VAL A 338 -6.49 19.80 -2.34
CA VAL A 338 -6.27 18.60 -3.15
C VAL A 338 -4.83 18.61 -3.65
N LEU A 339 -4.12 17.51 -3.45
CA LEU A 339 -2.72 17.39 -3.84
C LEU A 339 -2.60 16.53 -5.09
N ILE A 340 -1.83 16.98 -6.07
CA ILE A 340 -1.56 16.24 -7.29
C ILE A 340 -0.05 16.08 -7.51
N ASN A 341 0.38 14.87 -7.84
CA ASN A 341 1.77 14.59 -8.19
C ASN A 341 2.10 15.18 -9.56
N GLY A 342 3.03 16.12 -9.59
CA GLY A 342 3.49 16.81 -10.78
C GLY A 342 4.61 16.07 -11.52
N THR A 343 5.17 14.97 -10.98
CA THR A 343 6.31 14.27 -11.59
C THR A 343 6.32 12.78 -11.26
N GLY A 344 7.16 12.05 -12.00
CA GLY A 344 7.50 10.66 -11.71
C GLY A 344 6.72 9.66 -12.55
N ARG A 345 7.44 8.74 -13.22
CA ARG A 345 6.84 7.65 -13.98
C ARG A 345 6.00 6.76 -13.05
N GLY A 346 4.71 6.61 -13.34
CA GLY A 346 3.77 5.82 -12.55
C GLY A 346 3.22 6.51 -11.30
N THR A 347 3.63 7.75 -11.00
CA THR A 347 3.07 8.56 -9.90
C THR A 347 2.47 9.88 -10.36
N ILE A 348 2.89 10.39 -11.52
CA ILE A 348 2.38 11.64 -12.09
C ILE A 348 0.85 11.58 -12.24
N GLY A 349 0.17 12.63 -11.83
CA GLY A 349 -1.28 12.75 -11.88
C GLY A 349 -2.03 12.08 -10.73
N ARG A 350 -1.38 11.24 -9.89
CA ARG A 350 -2.03 10.75 -8.67
C ARG A 350 -2.49 11.92 -7.80
N THR A 351 -3.70 11.83 -7.32
CA THR A 351 -4.36 12.92 -6.61
C THR A 351 -4.98 12.42 -5.31
N ALA A 352 -4.88 13.21 -4.25
CA ALA A 352 -5.51 12.90 -2.98
C ALA A 352 -6.01 14.18 -2.27
N PRO A 353 -7.16 14.14 -1.57
CA PRO A 353 -7.62 15.25 -0.76
C PRO A 353 -6.86 15.28 0.57
N TYR A 354 -6.48 16.44 1.03
CA TYR A 354 -5.90 16.65 2.36
C TYR A 354 -7.00 17.03 3.35
N LEU A 355 -7.54 16.03 4.02
CA LEU A 355 -8.65 16.15 4.98
C LEU A 355 -8.21 15.74 6.40
N ILE A 356 -6.95 16.03 6.73
CA ILE A 356 -6.36 15.79 8.05
C ILE A 356 -6.56 17.07 8.86
N ASP A 357 -7.33 16.99 9.97
CA ASP A 357 -7.75 18.18 10.73
C ASP A 357 -6.64 18.79 11.58
N GLU A 358 -5.68 18.00 12.03
CA GLU A 358 -4.77 18.40 13.11
C GLU A 358 -3.44 19.00 12.63
N HIS A 359 -3.07 18.87 11.38
CA HIS A 359 -1.73 19.22 10.93
C HIS A 359 -1.72 19.92 9.57
N GLN A 360 -1.00 21.02 9.50
CA GLN A 360 -0.50 21.54 8.22
C GLN A 360 0.66 20.67 7.74
N ALA A 361 0.90 20.65 6.44
CA ALA A 361 2.02 19.94 5.84
C ALA A 361 2.71 20.83 4.80
N ILE A 362 3.88 20.41 4.36
CA ILE A 362 4.66 21.11 3.34
C ILE A 362 4.73 20.23 2.09
N PRO A 363 4.32 20.73 0.91
CA PRO A 363 4.55 20.03 -0.34
C PRO A 363 6.02 20.18 -0.74
N ASP A 364 6.61 19.10 -1.24
CA ASP A 364 7.88 19.22 -1.94
C ASP A 364 7.70 19.78 -3.37
N ASN A 365 8.79 19.93 -4.10
CA ASN A 365 8.78 20.45 -5.47
C ASN A 365 8.16 19.49 -6.52
N HIS A 366 7.67 18.31 -6.13
CA HIS A 366 6.99 17.35 -6.99
C HIS A 366 5.47 17.36 -6.81
N VAL A 367 4.98 18.08 -5.81
CA VAL A 367 3.56 18.14 -5.44
C VAL A 367 2.99 19.50 -5.76
N THR A 368 1.81 19.54 -6.39
CA THR A 368 1.04 20.76 -6.62
C THR A 368 -0.20 20.78 -5.74
N ILE A 369 -0.45 21.91 -5.07
CA ILE A 369 -1.64 22.17 -4.27
C ILE A 369 -2.73 22.75 -5.18
N LEU A 370 -3.91 22.15 -5.16
CA LEU A 370 -5.13 22.66 -5.77
C LEU A 370 -6.09 23.06 -4.64
N ARG A 371 -6.55 24.29 -4.62
CA ARG A 371 -7.49 24.79 -3.62
C ARG A 371 -8.72 25.33 -4.32
N SER A 372 -9.90 24.81 -4.00
CA SER A 372 -11.18 25.22 -4.53
C SER A 372 -12.14 25.53 -3.39
N ALA A 373 -12.97 26.55 -3.58
CA ALA A 373 -14.08 26.86 -2.66
C ALA A 373 -15.43 26.26 -3.14
N THR A 374 -15.50 25.78 -4.37
CA THR A 374 -16.75 25.33 -4.99
C THR A 374 -16.83 23.81 -5.19
N LEU A 375 -15.68 23.15 -5.35
CA LEU A 375 -15.61 21.71 -5.52
C LEU A 375 -15.23 21.04 -4.20
N ASP A 376 -15.96 19.99 -3.82
CA ASP A 376 -15.57 19.15 -2.72
C ASP A 376 -14.20 18.50 -2.99
N PRO A 377 -13.25 18.52 -2.04
CA PRO A 377 -11.90 18.01 -2.27
C PRO A 377 -11.85 16.50 -2.51
N ALA A 378 -12.71 15.69 -1.88
CA ALA A 378 -12.79 14.27 -2.16
C ALA A 378 -13.33 14.05 -3.58
N TYR A 379 -14.44 14.72 -3.95
CA TYR A 379 -14.98 14.67 -5.30
C TYR A 379 -13.92 15.01 -6.36
N LEU A 380 -13.22 16.13 -6.20
CA LEU A 380 -12.20 16.58 -7.15
C LEU A 380 -11.07 15.53 -7.27
N SER A 381 -10.66 14.95 -6.17
CA SER A 381 -9.65 13.88 -6.17
C SER A 381 -10.13 12.65 -6.95
N PHE A 382 -11.34 12.16 -6.69
CA PHE A 382 -11.91 11.03 -7.43
C PHE A 382 -12.03 11.32 -8.92
N TYR A 383 -12.45 12.54 -9.29
CA TYR A 383 -12.53 12.96 -10.68
C TYR A 383 -11.15 12.93 -11.36
N LEU A 384 -10.13 13.50 -10.73
CA LEU A 384 -8.78 13.56 -11.29
C LEU A 384 -8.11 12.18 -11.36
N ASN A 385 -8.46 11.25 -10.50
CA ASN A 385 -8.00 9.85 -10.56
C ASN A 385 -8.86 8.96 -11.49
N SER A 386 -10.03 9.43 -11.95
CA SER A 386 -10.84 8.71 -12.94
C SER A 386 -10.16 8.67 -14.32
N GLN A 387 -10.70 7.85 -15.23
CA GLN A 387 -10.22 7.83 -16.61
C GLN A 387 -10.27 9.23 -17.26
N ALA A 388 -11.26 10.05 -16.93
CA ALA A 388 -11.37 11.41 -17.44
C ALA A 388 -10.20 12.30 -16.99
N GLY A 389 -9.74 12.17 -15.75
CA GLY A 389 -8.57 12.87 -15.25
C GLY A 389 -7.26 12.28 -15.82
N LYS A 390 -7.11 10.96 -15.82
CA LYS A 390 -5.91 10.26 -16.31
C LYS A 390 -5.61 10.59 -17.78
N LEU A 391 -6.62 10.64 -18.64
CA LEU A 391 -6.45 11.05 -20.04
C LEU A 391 -5.96 12.49 -20.19
N GLN A 392 -6.37 13.38 -19.28
CA GLN A 392 -5.89 14.76 -19.29
C GLN A 392 -4.46 14.88 -18.77
N VAL A 393 -4.08 14.08 -17.77
CA VAL A 393 -2.67 13.98 -17.34
C VAL A 393 -1.81 13.55 -18.53
N GLU A 394 -2.20 12.49 -19.27
CA GLU A 394 -1.49 12.03 -20.47
C GLU A 394 -1.41 13.14 -21.54
N LYS A 395 -2.50 13.87 -21.79
CA LYS A 395 -2.55 14.98 -22.76
C LYS A 395 -1.66 16.15 -22.39
N TYR A 396 -1.54 16.49 -21.11
CA TYR A 396 -0.90 17.72 -20.67
C TYR A 396 0.48 17.52 -20.02
N GLN A 397 0.88 16.29 -19.68
CA GLN A 397 2.23 16.02 -19.20
C GLN A 397 3.28 16.41 -20.25
N ARG A 398 4.47 16.79 -19.81
CA ARG A 398 5.59 17.20 -20.66
C ARG A 398 6.82 16.42 -20.31
N GLY A 399 7.77 16.33 -21.25
CA GLY A 399 9.05 15.64 -21.08
C GLY A 399 9.11 14.31 -21.82
N SER A 400 10.27 13.69 -21.79
CA SER A 400 10.56 12.41 -22.43
C SER A 400 11.40 11.54 -21.50
N SER A 401 11.54 10.25 -21.84
CA SER A 401 12.51 9.32 -21.22
C SER A 401 12.43 9.19 -19.69
N GLY A 402 11.22 9.20 -19.12
CA GLY A 402 11.01 8.95 -17.70
C GLY A 402 11.03 10.18 -16.79
N GLN A 403 11.38 11.35 -17.31
CA GLN A 403 11.25 12.64 -16.62
C GLN A 403 10.00 13.39 -17.12
N LEU A 404 8.82 12.84 -16.75
CA LEU A 404 7.56 13.47 -17.06
C LEU A 404 7.23 14.52 -16.01
N GLU A 405 6.72 15.67 -16.46
CA GLU A 405 6.28 16.77 -15.62
C GLU A 405 4.91 17.29 -16.00
N LEU A 406 4.13 17.63 -14.98
CA LEU A 406 2.81 18.26 -15.09
C LEU A 406 2.86 19.60 -14.34
N TYR A 407 2.69 20.68 -15.07
CA TYR A 407 2.84 22.03 -14.51
C TYR A 407 1.50 22.62 -14.08
N PRO A 408 1.48 23.53 -13.08
CA PRO A 408 0.25 24.20 -12.63
C PRO A 408 -0.55 24.87 -13.73
N PHE A 409 0.11 25.49 -14.72
CA PHE A 409 -0.58 26.16 -15.84
C PHE A 409 -1.23 25.15 -16.80
N ASP A 410 -0.72 23.91 -16.89
CA ASP A 410 -1.36 22.84 -17.66
C ASP A 410 -2.51 22.21 -16.87
N ILE A 411 -2.37 22.04 -15.55
CA ILE A 411 -3.46 21.55 -14.67
C ILE A 411 -4.67 22.47 -14.73
N ARG A 412 -4.47 23.79 -14.78
CA ARG A 412 -5.56 24.77 -14.92
C ARG A 412 -6.38 24.60 -16.21
N LYS A 413 -5.84 23.96 -17.24
CA LYS A 413 -6.53 23.67 -18.50
C LYS A 413 -7.38 22.41 -18.45
N PHE A 414 -7.24 21.59 -17.40
CA PHE A 414 -8.05 20.39 -17.24
C PHE A 414 -9.53 20.76 -17.28
N GLN A 415 -10.30 19.88 -17.88
CA GLN A 415 -11.74 20.00 -17.96
C GLN A 415 -12.34 19.12 -16.87
N VAL A 416 -13.18 19.66 -16.03
CA VAL A 416 -13.84 18.92 -14.94
C VAL A 416 -15.36 19.05 -15.05
N TRP A 417 -16.04 18.04 -14.60
CA TRP A 417 -17.47 18.13 -14.41
C TRP A 417 -17.75 18.79 -13.07
N GLU A 418 -18.45 19.91 -13.09
CA GLU A 418 -18.98 20.52 -11.88
C GLU A 418 -20.26 19.75 -11.48
N ALA A 419 -20.09 18.58 -10.86
CA ALA A 419 -21.20 17.71 -10.50
C ALA A 419 -22.17 18.41 -9.55
N PRO A 420 -23.48 18.10 -9.64
CA PRO A 420 -24.46 18.56 -8.66
C PRO A 420 -24.04 18.25 -7.24
N GLN A 421 -24.32 19.16 -6.30
CA GLN A 421 -23.93 19.01 -4.88
C GLN A 421 -24.33 17.65 -4.27
N PRO A 422 -25.50 17.05 -4.56
CA PRO A 422 -25.83 15.73 -4.00
C PRO A 422 -24.84 14.63 -4.38
N ILE A 423 -24.28 14.66 -5.61
CA ILE A 423 -23.29 13.67 -6.08
C ILE A 423 -21.96 13.91 -5.38
N GLN A 424 -21.49 15.16 -5.30
CA GLN A 424 -20.26 15.53 -4.58
C GLN A 424 -20.35 15.09 -3.11
N GLN A 425 -21.46 15.37 -2.45
CA GLN A 425 -21.72 14.98 -1.05
C GLN A 425 -21.78 13.46 -0.87
N GLN A 426 -22.31 12.72 -1.83
CA GLN A 426 -22.35 11.26 -1.75
C GLN A 426 -20.96 10.66 -1.84
N ILE A 427 -20.12 11.14 -2.78
CA ILE A 427 -18.72 10.73 -2.91
C ILE A 427 -17.95 11.09 -1.63
N ARG A 428 -18.17 12.30 -1.07
CA ARG A 428 -17.56 12.74 0.19
C ARG A 428 -17.93 11.82 1.33
N ARG A 429 -19.20 11.45 1.50
CA ARG A 429 -19.64 10.52 2.55
C ARG A 429 -18.97 9.16 2.44
N LEU A 430 -18.88 8.60 1.22
CA LEU A 430 -18.18 7.34 0.98
C LEU A 430 -16.68 7.44 1.33
N TYR A 431 -16.05 8.55 0.97
CA TYR A 431 -14.66 8.84 1.33
C TYR A 431 -14.47 8.91 2.86
N ASP A 432 -15.32 9.67 3.55
CA ASP A 432 -15.24 9.84 5.01
C ASP A 432 -15.43 8.51 5.74
N GLN A 433 -16.44 7.70 5.32
CA GLN A 433 -16.65 6.36 5.86
C GLN A 433 -15.43 5.44 5.61
N ALA A 434 -14.88 5.45 4.40
CA ALA A 434 -13.70 4.66 4.07
C ALA A 434 -12.48 5.05 4.92
N THR A 435 -12.27 6.35 5.12
CA THR A 435 -11.18 6.89 5.94
C THR A 435 -11.35 6.52 7.40
N GLU A 436 -12.57 6.59 7.92
CA GLU A 436 -12.89 6.19 9.30
C GLU A 436 -12.69 4.69 9.51
N SER A 437 -13.14 3.84 8.58
CA SER A 437 -12.90 2.39 8.63
C SER A 437 -11.40 2.08 8.64
N ALA A 438 -10.60 2.78 7.82
CA ALA A 438 -9.14 2.60 7.79
C ALA A 438 -8.46 3.10 9.10
N ARG A 439 -8.98 4.15 9.74
CA ARG A 439 -8.50 4.64 11.03
C ARG A 439 -8.77 3.62 12.13
N GLN A 440 -10.02 3.15 12.24
CA GLN A 440 -10.44 2.14 13.23
C GLN A 440 -9.68 0.83 13.05
N SER A 441 -9.43 0.41 11.80
CA SER A 441 -8.61 -0.74 11.49
C SER A 441 -7.21 -0.64 12.09
N ARG A 442 -6.54 0.50 11.90
CA ARG A 442 -5.19 0.73 12.47
C ARG A 442 -5.20 0.71 13.99
N GLU A 443 -6.16 1.40 14.61
CA GLU A 443 -6.29 1.45 16.06
C GLU A 443 -6.51 0.08 16.67
N LEU A 444 -7.39 -0.74 16.09
CA LEU A 444 -7.63 -2.10 16.57
C LEU A 444 -6.41 -2.99 16.45
N LEU A 445 -5.67 -2.91 15.34
CA LEU A 445 -4.43 -3.68 15.21
C LEU A 445 -3.37 -3.23 16.20
N ASP A 446 -3.25 -1.93 16.45
CA ASP A 446 -2.30 -1.40 17.42
C ASP A 446 -2.70 -1.76 18.85
N GLN A 447 -3.99 -1.78 19.18
CA GLN A 447 -4.49 -2.31 20.45
C GLN A 447 -4.19 -3.80 20.61
N ALA A 448 -4.42 -4.61 19.57
CA ALA A 448 -4.13 -6.03 19.58
C ALA A 448 -2.63 -6.30 19.82
N LYS A 449 -1.75 -5.59 19.10
CA LYS A 449 -0.29 -5.69 19.30
C LYS A 449 0.12 -5.27 20.70
N SER A 450 -0.39 -4.12 21.18
CA SER A 450 -0.08 -3.60 22.51
C SER A 450 -0.54 -4.57 23.61
N ARG A 451 -1.69 -5.25 23.43
CA ARG A 451 -2.15 -6.25 24.41
C ARG A 451 -1.23 -7.46 24.47
N VAL A 452 -0.74 -7.94 23.32
CA VAL A 452 0.27 -9.03 23.31
C VAL A 452 1.54 -8.60 24.03
N GLU A 453 2.07 -7.41 23.75
CA GLU A 453 3.27 -6.88 24.40
C GLU A 453 3.08 -6.73 25.91
N GLN A 454 1.94 -6.24 26.35
CA GLN A 454 1.60 -6.13 27.78
C GLN A 454 1.57 -7.50 28.46
N LEU A 455 0.92 -8.50 27.85
CA LEU A 455 0.85 -9.85 28.40
C LEU A 455 2.24 -10.50 28.53
N ILE A 456 3.13 -10.25 27.57
CA ILE A 456 4.52 -10.71 27.66
C ILE A 456 5.22 -10.05 28.86
N GLU A 457 5.10 -8.73 29.02
CA GLU A 457 5.73 -8.01 30.12
C GLU A 457 5.10 -8.36 31.50
N GLU A 458 3.80 -8.54 31.57
CA GLU A 458 3.09 -9.01 32.77
C GLU A 458 3.59 -10.41 33.18
N ALA A 459 3.69 -11.32 32.23
CA ALA A 459 4.22 -12.65 32.48
C ALA A 459 5.69 -12.63 32.96
N VAL A 460 6.52 -11.72 32.47
CA VAL A 460 7.92 -11.59 32.91
C VAL A 460 8.03 -11.07 34.35
N ARG A 461 7.07 -10.28 34.82
CA ARG A 461 7.06 -9.72 36.19
C ARG A 461 6.48 -10.70 37.25
N ALA A 462 5.62 -11.63 36.82
CA ALA A 462 5.06 -12.69 37.66
C ALA A 462 6.07 -13.82 37.91
#